data_558b28df2bebb90b0f2e3642e5f29604
#
_entry.id   558b28df2bebb90b0f2e3642e5f29604
#
_cell.length_a   1.000
_cell.length_b   1.000
_cell.length_c   1.000
_cell.angle_alpha   90.00
_cell.angle_beta   90.00
_cell.angle_gamma   90.00
#
_symmetry.space_group_name_H-M   'P 1'
#
loop_
_entity.id
_entity.type
_entity.pdbx_description
1 polymer ?
#
loop_
_entity_poly.entity_id
_entity_poly.type
_entity_poly.pdbx_seq_one_letter_code
_entity_poly.pdbx_strand_id
1 'polypeptide(L)'
;MINISKLYCGQITPGDWLRYGKKDSGQRQGEAVPAKASERRPIVVWNITRRCNLKCVHCYNDSGADKACDELSTAQARGVIDDLAGFGVPSVLFSGGEPLMRPDLFELIEHTVARGLRAVISTNGTLITAEVARKIQQLGVSYVGISLDGIGPVNDKFRGVAGAFDRAVSGIRQCMEAGVRVGLRLTLTRRNVQDLEGLFDFFEAEGIERVCFYHLVPSGRGAAMIGDDLSHAECREAIDRILAKARFFDEAGRETDILTVDNHVDGVYLYLKLLAEGDSRAEEVWKLLTWNGGGLYSSGVGIGCIDYEGHVHPDQFWWRYDLGGVRERPFSEIWMDPDEPLLKGLRDRRSRIKGRCRLCKFFDACGGSLRVRADAYFGDSWAPDPACYLSDDEIGLGQVGRQELIETGEDFKMPS
;
A
#
# COMPACT_ATOMS: atom_id res chain seq x y z
N MET A 1 2.43 -4.77 2.06
CA MET A 1 1.88 -4.28 3.35
C MET A 1 2.28 -5.26 4.44
N ILE A 2 2.99 -4.80 5.45
CA ILE A 2 3.51 -5.58 6.59
C ILE A 2 2.73 -5.17 7.84
N ASN A 3 2.10 -6.12 8.52
CA ASN A 3 1.38 -5.85 9.77
C ASN A 3 2.34 -6.01 10.95
N ILE A 4 2.81 -4.88 11.47
CA ILE A 4 3.78 -4.83 12.58
C ILE A 4 3.14 -5.39 13.87
N SER A 5 1.93 -4.94 14.24
CA SER A 5 1.25 -5.40 15.46
C SER A 5 1.07 -6.92 15.50
N LYS A 6 0.77 -7.55 14.34
CA LYS A 6 0.68 -9.00 14.25
C LYS A 6 2.04 -9.69 14.29
N LEU A 7 2.95 -9.27 13.44
CA LEU A 7 4.21 -10.01 13.23
C LEU A 7 5.16 -9.80 14.40
N TYR A 8 5.22 -8.58 14.95
CA TYR A 8 6.16 -8.25 16.03
C TYR A 8 5.56 -8.47 17.43
N CYS A 9 4.25 -8.23 17.62
CA CYS A 9 3.61 -8.37 18.92
C CYS A 9 2.69 -9.60 19.03
N GLY A 10 2.32 -10.24 17.92
CA GLY A 10 1.43 -11.41 17.94
C GLY A 10 -0.07 -11.09 17.95
N GLN A 11 -0.45 -9.82 17.83
CA GLN A 11 -1.85 -9.39 17.82
C GLN A 11 -2.62 -9.99 16.62
N ILE A 12 -3.92 -10.20 16.79
CA ILE A 12 -4.81 -10.66 15.72
C ILE A 12 -5.65 -9.48 15.26
N THR A 13 -5.55 -9.15 13.97
CA THR A 13 -6.29 -8.03 13.39
C THR A 13 -7.30 -8.47 12.33
N PRO A 14 -8.41 -7.73 12.14
CA PRO A 14 -9.47 -8.12 11.20
C PRO A 14 -9.05 -8.31 9.74
N GLY A 15 -7.90 -7.75 9.34
CA GLY A 15 -7.39 -7.86 7.97
C GLY A 15 -6.39 -9.00 7.74
N ASP A 16 -6.06 -9.77 8.76
CA ASP A 16 -4.99 -10.78 8.71
C ASP A 16 -5.26 -11.92 7.72
N TRP A 17 -6.53 -12.30 7.55
CA TRP A 17 -6.90 -13.36 6.61
C TRP A 17 -6.57 -13.00 5.14
N LEU A 18 -6.60 -11.71 4.78
CA LEU A 18 -6.21 -11.25 3.44
C LEU A 18 -4.68 -11.32 3.24
N ARG A 19 -3.92 -11.12 4.33
CA ARG A 19 -2.46 -11.01 4.29
C ARG A 19 -1.76 -12.34 4.54
N TYR A 20 -2.35 -13.21 5.36
CA TYR A 20 -1.70 -14.40 5.90
C TYR A 20 -2.57 -15.67 5.81
N GLY A 21 -3.68 -15.61 5.08
CA GLY A 21 -4.62 -16.71 4.89
C GLY A 21 -5.63 -16.89 6.04
N LYS A 22 -6.67 -17.68 5.77
CA LYS A 22 -7.65 -18.04 6.79
C LYS A 22 -7.03 -19.04 7.76
N LYS A 23 -7.43 -18.95 9.05
CA LYS A 23 -7.27 -20.07 9.98
C LYS A 23 -8.36 -21.08 9.70
N ASP A 24 -8.05 -22.19 9.06
CA ASP A 24 -8.94 -23.35 9.06
C ASP A 24 -8.78 -24.11 10.38
N SER A 25 -9.85 -24.76 10.83
CA SER A 25 -9.86 -25.56 12.07
C SER A 25 -8.79 -26.67 11.96
N GLY A 26 -7.66 -26.45 12.64
CA GLY A 26 -6.54 -27.41 12.71
C GLY A 26 -5.26 -26.99 11.98
N GLN A 27 -5.25 -25.90 11.20
CA GLN A 27 -4.04 -25.38 10.56
C GLN A 27 -3.65 -23.99 11.12
N ARG A 28 -2.33 -23.75 11.23
CA ARG A 28 -1.83 -22.40 11.55
C ARG A 28 -1.86 -21.51 10.32
N GLN A 29 -2.03 -20.21 10.52
CA GLN A 29 -1.86 -19.22 9.43
C GLN A 29 -0.47 -19.37 8.82
N GLY A 30 -0.37 -19.30 7.48
CA GLY A 30 0.89 -19.48 6.75
C GLY A 30 1.24 -20.93 6.41
N GLU A 31 0.49 -21.94 6.86
CA GLU A 31 0.71 -23.35 6.49
C GLU A 31 -0.02 -23.77 5.21
N ALA A 32 -1.08 -23.06 4.82
CA ALA A 32 -1.75 -23.30 3.55
C ALA A 32 -0.83 -22.90 2.38
N VAL A 33 -0.80 -23.71 1.34
CA VAL A 33 -0.06 -23.36 0.11
C VAL A 33 -0.68 -22.09 -0.48
N PRO A 34 0.10 -21.02 -0.71
CA PRO A 34 -0.43 -19.82 -1.32
C PRO A 34 -1.00 -20.14 -2.72
N ALA A 35 -2.14 -19.55 -3.08
CA ALA A 35 -2.64 -19.62 -4.44
C ALA A 35 -1.55 -19.12 -5.41
N LYS A 36 -1.42 -19.80 -6.56
CA LYS A 36 -0.50 -19.35 -7.61
C LYS A 36 -0.81 -17.91 -8.02
N ALA A 37 0.19 -17.16 -8.47
CA ALA A 37 0.01 -15.78 -8.90
C ALA A 37 -1.12 -15.62 -9.93
N SER A 38 -1.27 -16.57 -10.85
CA SER A 38 -2.34 -16.61 -11.86
C SER A 38 -3.75 -16.88 -11.29
N GLU A 39 -3.85 -17.43 -10.10
CA GLU A 39 -5.12 -17.75 -9.44
C GLU A 39 -5.58 -16.63 -8.50
N ARG A 40 -4.67 -15.73 -8.14
CA ARG A 40 -5.01 -14.60 -7.26
C ARG A 40 -5.83 -13.57 -8.01
N ARG A 41 -6.84 -13.04 -7.31
CA ARG A 41 -7.62 -11.89 -7.78
C ARG A 41 -7.11 -10.64 -7.09
N PRO A 42 -6.85 -9.54 -7.84
CA PRO A 42 -6.29 -8.33 -7.26
C PRO A 42 -7.31 -7.58 -6.40
N ILE A 43 -6.81 -6.87 -5.39
CA ILE A 43 -7.53 -5.70 -4.87
C ILE A 43 -7.40 -4.62 -5.95
N VAL A 44 -8.50 -3.99 -6.32
CA VAL A 44 -8.50 -2.93 -7.33
C VAL A 44 -8.53 -1.58 -6.65
N VAL A 45 -7.45 -0.80 -6.84
CA VAL A 45 -7.44 0.63 -6.52
C VAL A 45 -8.06 1.36 -7.70
N TRP A 46 -9.15 2.05 -7.48
CA TRP A 46 -9.80 2.82 -8.54
C TRP A 46 -9.69 4.31 -8.26
N ASN A 47 -8.88 4.99 -9.06
CA ASN A 47 -8.77 6.45 -9.06
C ASN A 47 -9.93 7.03 -9.86
N ILE A 48 -11.13 7.08 -9.27
CA ILE A 48 -12.41 7.36 -9.95
C ILE A 48 -12.58 8.80 -10.42
N THR A 49 -11.72 9.72 -9.98
CA THR A 49 -11.69 11.12 -10.40
C THR A 49 -10.27 11.68 -10.30
N ARG A 50 -9.92 12.61 -11.18
CA ARG A 50 -8.69 13.38 -11.08
C ARG A 50 -8.85 14.67 -10.27
N ARG A 51 -10.09 15.07 -10.01
CA ARG A 51 -10.41 16.28 -9.25
C ARG A 51 -10.08 16.10 -7.77
N CYS A 52 -9.46 17.13 -7.18
CA CYS A 52 -9.12 17.14 -5.77
C CYS A 52 -9.16 18.57 -5.21
N ASN A 53 -9.68 18.73 -4.01
CA ASN A 53 -9.71 20.01 -3.30
C ASN A 53 -8.39 20.33 -2.56
N LEU A 54 -7.37 19.45 -2.63
CA LEU A 54 -6.03 19.64 -2.10
C LEU A 54 -4.96 19.68 -3.19
N LYS A 55 -3.72 20.11 -2.82
CA LYS A 55 -2.55 20.22 -3.70
C LYS A 55 -1.32 19.54 -3.09
N CYS A 56 -1.48 18.30 -2.65
CA CYS A 56 -0.44 17.54 -1.95
C CYS A 56 0.87 17.50 -2.75
N VAL A 57 2.00 17.73 -2.06
CA VAL A 57 3.33 17.75 -2.71
C VAL A 57 3.74 16.37 -3.22
N HIS A 58 3.32 15.29 -2.55
CA HIS A 58 3.63 13.89 -2.88
C HIS A 58 2.52 13.16 -3.65
N CYS A 59 1.58 13.90 -4.26
CA CYS A 59 0.43 13.28 -4.94
C CYS A 59 0.87 12.40 -6.11
N TYR A 60 0.69 11.08 -5.98
CA TYR A 60 1.03 10.11 -7.01
C TYR A 60 0.14 10.22 -8.25
N ASN A 61 -1.08 10.77 -8.09
CA ASN A 61 -2.09 10.91 -9.14
C ASN A 61 -2.06 12.27 -9.86
N ASP A 62 -1.16 13.17 -9.48
CA ASP A 62 -1.10 14.55 -10.01
C ASP A 62 -2.46 15.24 -10.09
N SER A 63 -3.27 15.09 -9.05
CA SER A 63 -4.64 15.62 -8.97
C SER A 63 -4.69 17.10 -8.57
N GLY A 64 -5.81 17.76 -8.88
CA GLY A 64 -6.05 19.17 -8.52
C GLY A 64 -7.48 19.60 -8.83
N ALA A 65 -7.86 20.81 -8.39
CA ALA A 65 -9.23 21.33 -8.54
C ALA A 65 -9.66 21.47 -10.01
N ASP A 66 -8.72 21.89 -10.86
CA ASP A 66 -8.97 22.22 -12.27
C ASP A 66 -8.60 21.07 -13.22
N LYS A 67 -8.31 19.88 -12.69
CA LYS A 67 -7.96 18.70 -13.49
C LYS A 67 -9.22 18.02 -14.01
N ALA A 68 -9.81 18.58 -15.08
CA ALA A 68 -10.85 17.90 -15.84
C ALA A 68 -10.24 16.79 -16.71
N CYS A 69 -10.96 15.69 -16.85
CA CYS A 69 -10.60 14.54 -17.70
C CYS A 69 -11.88 13.84 -18.17
N ASP A 70 -11.74 12.93 -19.13
CA ASP A 70 -12.86 12.12 -19.62
C ASP A 70 -13.14 10.95 -18.65
N GLU A 71 -13.69 11.27 -17.48
CA GLU A 71 -14.04 10.27 -16.47
C GLU A 71 -15.09 9.29 -17.01
N LEU A 72 -15.04 8.03 -16.52
CA LEU A 72 -16.10 7.07 -16.83
C LEU A 72 -17.46 7.61 -16.37
N SER A 73 -18.47 7.52 -17.23
CA SER A 73 -19.86 7.81 -16.82
C SER A 73 -20.33 6.82 -15.75
N THR A 74 -21.37 7.17 -15.00
CA THR A 74 -21.97 6.29 -13.98
C THR A 74 -22.33 4.92 -14.56
N ALA A 75 -22.89 4.88 -15.77
CA ALA A 75 -23.24 3.63 -16.44
C ALA A 75 -22.01 2.76 -16.78
N GLN A 76 -20.95 3.36 -17.31
CA GLN A 76 -19.69 2.66 -17.58
C GLN A 76 -19.04 2.16 -16.28
N ALA A 77 -19.01 3.01 -15.25
CA ALA A 77 -18.47 2.66 -13.94
C ALA A 77 -19.23 1.48 -13.29
N ARG A 78 -20.55 1.42 -13.42
CA ARG A 78 -21.36 0.26 -12.97
C ARG A 78 -21.01 -1.01 -13.76
N GLY A 79 -20.81 -0.91 -15.07
CA GLY A 79 -20.36 -2.03 -15.90
C GLY A 79 -19.00 -2.58 -15.46
N VAL A 80 -18.06 -1.68 -15.11
CA VAL A 80 -16.75 -2.10 -14.51
C VAL A 80 -16.96 -2.81 -13.19
N ILE A 81 -17.82 -2.32 -12.28
CA ILE A 81 -18.12 -2.99 -11.01
C ILE A 81 -18.71 -4.38 -11.24
N ASP A 82 -19.58 -4.54 -12.21
CA ASP A 82 -20.18 -5.83 -12.56
C ASP A 82 -19.14 -6.83 -13.06
N ASP A 83 -18.19 -6.40 -13.89
CA ASP A 83 -17.06 -7.23 -14.33
C ASP A 83 -16.13 -7.60 -13.17
N LEU A 84 -15.75 -6.64 -12.33
CA LEU A 84 -14.91 -6.90 -11.14
C LEU A 84 -15.56 -7.93 -10.20
N ALA A 85 -16.89 -7.85 -10.02
CA ALA A 85 -17.63 -8.80 -9.20
C ALA A 85 -17.65 -10.19 -9.84
N GLY A 86 -17.95 -10.29 -11.14
CA GLY A 86 -17.90 -11.54 -11.90
C GLY A 86 -16.52 -12.19 -11.92
N PHE A 87 -15.48 -11.36 -11.94
CA PHE A 87 -14.08 -11.82 -11.89
C PHE A 87 -13.65 -12.30 -10.50
N GLY A 88 -14.39 -11.94 -9.44
CA GLY A 88 -14.11 -12.33 -8.07
C GLY A 88 -13.09 -11.45 -7.35
N VAL A 89 -12.98 -10.17 -7.71
CA VAL A 89 -12.18 -9.18 -7.00
C VAL A 89 -12.62 -9.11 -5.53
N PRO A 90 -11.70 -9.18 -4.56
CA PRO A 90 -12.10 -9.22 -3.14
C PRO A 90 -12.49 -7.85 -2.58
N SER A 91 -12.01 -6.76 -3.17
CA SER A 91 -12.24 -5.41 -2.68
C SER A 91 -11.95 -4.35 -3.75
N VAL A 92 -12.78 -3.32 -3.80
CA VAL A 92 -12.54 -2.08 -4.56
C VAL A 92 -12.20 -0.96 -3.59
N LEU A 93 -11.05 -0.31 -3.81
CA LEU A 93 -10.61 0.87 -3.07
C LEU A 93 -10.91 2.11 -3.90
N PHE A 94 -11.98 2.80 -3.58
CA PHE A 94 -12.32 4.09 -4.18
C PHE A 94 -11.33 5.17 -3.73
N SER A 95 -10.54 5.63 -4.68
CA SER A 95 -9.46 6.60 -4.53
C SER A 95 -9.55 7.64 -5.67
N GLY A 96 -8.44 8.29 -5.98
CA GLY A 96 -8.35 9.22 -7.08
C GLY A 96 -7.65 10.50 -6.68
N GLY A 97 -8.20 11.65 -7.10
CA GLY A 97 -7.93 12.91 -6.46
C GLY A 97 -8.55 12.91 -5.07
N GLU A 98 -9.78 13.36 -4.99
CA GLU A 98 -10.62 13.18 -3.80
C GLU A 98 -11.92 12.50 -4.22
N PRO A 99 -12.17 11.25 -3.83
CA PRO A 99 -13.35 10.51 -4.29
C PRO A 99 -14.68 11.19 -3.91
N LEU A 100 -14.74 11.88 -2.77
CA LEU A 100 -15.94 12.64 -2.37
C LEU A 100 -16.26 13.85 -3.25
N MET A 101 -15.38 14.22 -4.18
CA MET A 101 -15.68 15.22 -5.21
C MET A 101 -16.39 14.63 -6.44
N ARG A 102 -16.50 13.33 -6.56
CA ARG A 102 -17.25 12.66 -7.62
C ARG A 102 -18.73 12.57 -7.24
N PRO A 103 -19.66 13.17 -8.03
CA PRO A 103 -21.06 13.31 -7.62
C PRO A 103 -21.81 11.99 -7.41
N ASP A 104 -21.49 10.96 -8.22
CA ASP A 104 -22.12 9.64 -8.20
C ASP A 104 -21.37 8.61 -7.32
N LEU A 105 -20.38 9.03 -6.51
CA LEU A 105 -19.59 8.13 -5.67
C LEU A 105 -20.47 7.18 -4.84
N PHE A 106 -21.48 7.72 -4.16
CA PHE A 106 -22.31 6.91 -3.26
C PHE A 106 -23.17 5.90 -3.99
N GLU A 107 -23.63 6.22 -5.22
CA GLU A 107 -24.32 5.29 -6.10
C GLU A 107 -23.38 4.14 -6.51
N LEU A 108 -22.12 4.44 -6.84
CA LEU A 108 -21.13 3.43 -7.20
C LEU A 108 -20.76 2.53 -6.02
N ILE A 109 -20.64 3.09 -4.81
CA ILE A 109 -20.42 2.32 -3.59
C ILE A 109 -21.59 1.39 -3.29
N GLU A 110 -22.83 1.91 -3.38
CA GLU A 110 -24.04 1.09 -3.18
C GLU A 110 -24.08 -0.08 -4.17
N HIS A 111 -23.81 0.17 -5.44
CA HIS A 111 -23.73 -0.87 -6.45
C HIS A 111 -22.64 -1.89 -6.16
N THR A 112 -21.47 -1.44 -5.72
CA THR A 112 -20.32 -2.30 -5.35
C THR A 112 -20.69 -3.26 -4.22
N VAL A 113 -21.32 -2.74 -3.16
CA VAL A 113 -21.75 -3.55 -2.02
C VAL A 113 -22.90 -4.51 -2.41
N ALA A 114 -23.85 -4.05 -3.22
CA ALA A 114 -24.93 -4.88 -3.75
C ALA A 114 -24.42 -6.04 -4.62
N ARG A 115 -23.28 -5.90 -5.27
CA ARG A 115 -22.61 -6.95 -6.03
C ARG A 115 -21.73 -7.88 -5.17
N GLY A 116 -21.73 -7.70 -3.84
CA GLY A 116 -20.98 -8.52 -2.89
C GLY A 116 -19.50 -8.18 -2.77
N LEU A 117 -19.03 -7.09 -3.39
CA LEU A 117 -17.66 -6.59 -3.26
C LEU A 117 -17.50 -5.77 -1.97
N ARG A 118 -16.31 -5.82 -1.38
CA ARG A 118 -15.97 -4.92 -0.28
C ARG A 118 -15.62 -3.55 -0.84
N ALA A 119 -16.37 -2.52 -0.44
CA ALA A 119 -16.05 -1.13 -0.73
C ALA A 119 -15.16 -0.54 0.37
N VAL A 120 -14.07 0.12 -0.04
CA VAL A 120 -13.14 0.85 0.84
C VAL A 120 -12.96 2.25 0.25
N ILE A 121 -12.87 3.27 1.09
CA ILE A 121 -12.61 4.65 0.64
C ILE A 121 -11.21 5.08 1.07
N SER A 122 -10.46 5.68 0.14
CA SER A 122 -9.20 6.40 0.40
C SER A 122 -9.42 7.88 0.14
N THR A 123 -9.45 8.69 1.18
CA THR A 123 -9.82 10.11 1.13
C THR A 123 -8.83 10.97 1.89
N ASN A 124 -8.80 12.26 1.59
CA ASN A 124 -8.11 13.25 2.41
C ASN A 124 -8.91 13.66 3.67
N GLY A 125 -10.15 13.19 3.79
CA GLY A 125 -11.02 13.39 4.95
C GLY A 125 -11.65 14.77 5.09
N THR A 126 -11.20 15.78 4.34
CA THR A 126 -11.58 17.19 4.56
C THR A 126 -13.02 17.53 4.14
N LEU A 127 -13.68 16.64 3.40
CA LEU A 127 -15.07 16.78 2.95
C LEU A 127 -16.05 15.89 3.74
N ILE A 128 -15.58 15.19 4.76
CA ILE A 128 -16.43 14.32 5.58
C ILE A 128 -17.15 15.17 6.63
N THR A 129 -18.45 15.32 6.42
CA THR A 129 -19.40 15.87 7.40
C THR A 129 -20.10 14.73 8.15
N ALA A 130 -20.86 15.06 9.22
CA ALA A 130 -21.69 14.08 9.92
C ALA A 130 -22.68 13.35 8.98
N GLU A 131 -23.24 14.06 7.99
CA GLU A 131 -24.13 13.47 6.99
C GLU A 131 -23.37 12.47 6.08
N VAL A 132 -22.20 12.88 5.57
CA VAL A 132 -21.33 12.03 4.74
C VAL A 132 -20.91 10.78 5.52
N ALA A 133 -20.51 10.93 6.78
CA ALA A 133 -20.09 9.80 7.63
C ALA A 133 -21.26 8.80 7.84
N ARG A 134 -22.45 9.29 8.15
CA ARG A 134 -23.66 8.44 8.25
C ARG A 134 -23.98 7.72 6.94
N LYS A 135 -23.88 8.42 5.80
CA LYS A 135 -24.10 7.79 4.48
C LYS A 135 -23.07 6.68 4.20
N ILE A 136 -21.80 6.90 4.50
CA ILE A 136 -20.74 5.90 4.40
C ILE A 136 -21.05 4.65 5.24
N GLN A 137 -21.51 4.85 6.47
CA GLN A 137 -21.90 3.77 7.37
C GLN A 137 -23.11 2.99 6.83
N GLN A 138 -24.18 3.68 6.41
CA GLN A 138 -25.40 3.07 5.87
C GLN A 138 -25.15 2.23 4.62
N LEU A 139 -24.20 2.63 3.78
CA LEU A 139 -23.81 1.90 2.57
C LEU A 139 -22.92 0.69 2.86
N GLY A 140 -22.54 0.44 4.11
CA GLY A 140 -21.72 -0.71 4.48
C GLY A 140 -20.28 -0.63 4.00
N VAL A 141 -19.72 0.59 3.87
CA VAL A 141 -18.28 0.75 3.58
C VAL A 141 -17.46 0.08 4.66
N SER A 142 -16.58 -0.83 4.26
CA SER A 142 -15.84 -1.69 5.19
C SER A 142 -14.75 -0.96 5.96
N TYR A 143 -14.22 0.16 5.40
CA TYR A 143 -13.10 0.89 5.96
C TYR A 143 -12.90 2.23 5.23
N VAL A 144 -12.56 3.27 5.97
CA VAL A 144 -12.17 4.58 5.44
C VAL A 144 -10.71 4.87 5.82
N GLY A 145 -9.83 4.94 4.84
CA GLY A 145 -8.44 5.36 5.03
C GLY A 145 -8.32 6.86 4.84
N ILE A 146 -8.00 7.59 5.90
CA ILE A 146 -7.85 9.04 5.88
C ILE A 146 -6.37 9.40 5.87
N SER A 147 -5.99 10.26 4.94
CA SER A 147 -4.60 10.65 4.74
C SER A 147 -4.20 11.81 5.65
N LEU A 148 -3.15 11.62 6.47
CA LEU A 148 -2.63 12.62 7.40
C LEU A 148 -1.10 12.49 7.49
N ASP A 149 -0.33 13.47 6.98
CA ASP A 149 1.13 13.37 6.86
C ASP A 149 1.92 14.19 7.90
N GLY A 150 1.28 14.58 8.98
CA GLY A 150 1.90 15.35 10.06
C GLY A 150 0.86 16.02 10.95
N ILE A 151 1.31 16.79 11.93
CA ILE A 151 0.46 17.51 12.87
C ILE A 151 0.35 18.98 12.44
N GLY A 152 -0.88 19.52 12.44
CA GLY A 152 -1.15 20.94 12.17
C GLY A 152 -0.46 21.48 10.91
N PRO A 153 0.42 22.50 11.04
CA PRO A 153 1.07 23.16 9.91
C PRO A 153 1.95 22.23 9.06
N VAL A 154 2.50 21.15 9.63
CA VAL A 154 3.28 20.16 8.86
C VAL A 154 2.37 19.46 7.86
N ASN A 155 1.22 18.96 8.30
CA ASN A 155 0.23 18.37 7.41
C ASN A 155 -0.26 19.36 6.36
N ASP A 156 -0.56 20.61 6.74
CA ASP A 156 -1.06 21.63 5.82
C ASP A 156 -0.07 21.92 4.67
N LYS A 157 1.23 21.97 4.99
CA LYS A 157 2.29 22.10 3.98
C LYS A 157 2.34 20.90 3.03
N PHE A 158 2.23 19.68 3.57
CA PHE A 158 2.17 18.47 2.75
C PHE A 158 0.95 18.44 1.83
N ARG A 159 -0.21 18.84 2.37
CA ARG A 159 -1.48 18.84 1.66
C ARG A 159 -1.67 20.07 0.77
N GLY A 160 -0.80 21.08 0.92
CA GLY A 160 -0.77 22.30 0.11
C GLY A 160 -1.96 23.23 0.32
N VAL A 161 -2.70 23.09 1.44
CA VAL A 161 -3.88 23.90 1.78
C VAL A 161 -3.94 24.10 3.29
N ALA A 162 -3.98 25.37 3.73
CA ALA A 162 -4.12 25.73 5.12
C ALA A 162 -5.44 25.20 5.74
N GLY A 163 -5.36 24.70 6.98
CA GLY A 163 -6.47 24.10 7.71
C GLY A 163 -6.89 22.72 7.19
N ALA A 164 -6.09 22.06 6.33
CA ALA A 164 -6.36 20.71 5.89
C ALA A 164 -6.30 19.72 7.05
N PHE A 165 -5.38 19.94 8.02
CA PHE A 165 -5.27 19.13 9.21
C PHE A 165 -6.57 19.10 10.02
N ASP A 166 -7.04 20.28 10.44
CA ASP A 166 -8.24 20.39 11.29
C ASP A 166 -9.47 19.80 10.63
N ARG A 167 -9.63 20.02 9.31
CA ARG A 167 -10.74 19.43 8.54
C ARG A 167 -10.63 17.91 8.45
N ALA A 168 -9.43 17.35 8.25
CA ALA A 168 -9.23 15.92 8.23
C ALA A 168 -9.51 15.27 9.59
N VAL A 169 -9.04 15.90 10.69
CA VAL A 169 -9.34 15.46 12.07
C VAL A 169 -10.84 15.50 12.35
N SER A 170 -11.53 16.57 11.93
CA SER A 170 -12.99 16.64 12.02
C SER A 170 -13.64 15.47 11.29
N GLY A 171 -13.19 15.15 10.06
CA GLY A 171 -13.69 14.02 9.28
C GLY A 171 -13.46 12.66 9.94
N ILE A 172 -12.29 12.48 10.58
CA ILE A 172 -11.97 11.28 11.37
C ILE A 172 -12.99 11.10 12.49
N ARG A 173 -13.19 12.15 13.32
CA ARG A 173 -14.13 12.14 14.43
C ARG A 173 -15.57 11.84 14.00
N GLN A 174 -16.02 12.48 12.89
CA GLN A 174 -17.35 12.23 12.33
C GLN A 174 -17.53 10.77 11.88
N CYS A 175 -16.51 10.15 11.26
CA CYS A 175 -16.55 8.74 10.90
C CYS A 175 -16.61 7.83 12.15
N MET A 176 -15.79 8.10 13.17
CA MET A 176 -15.77 7.31 14.41
C MET A 176 -17.09 7.42 15.16
N GLU A 177 -17.67 8.63 15.29
CA GLU A 177 -19.00 8.86 15.88
C GLU A 177 -20.11 8.12 15.13
N ALA A 178 -20.00 7.98 13.80
CA ALA A 178 -20.93 7.21 12.98
C ALA A 178 -20.70 5.68 13.03
N GLY A 179 -19.69 5.20 13.78
CA GLY A 179 -19.32 3.78 13.83
C GLY A 179 -18.63 3.27 12.57
N VAL A 180 -18.07 4.16 11.75
CA VAL A 180 -17.27 3.80 10.58
C VAL A 180 -15.84 3.48 11.01
N ARG A 181 -15.32 2.33 10.59
CA ARG A 181 -13.94 1.96 10.85
C ARG A 181 -12.97 2.86 10.08
N VAL A 182 -12.14 3.60 10.81
CA VAL A 182 -11.16 4.54 10.27
C VAL A 182 -9.74 4.02 10.46
N GLY A 183 -8.85 4.39 9.55
CA GLY A 183 -7.41 4.28 9.79
C GLY A 183 -6.67 5.38 9.07
N LEU A 184 -5.55 5.76 9.65
CA LEU A 184 -4.70 6.81 9.10
C LEU A 184 -3.71 6.27 8.08
N ARG A 185 -3.37 7.11 7.13
CA ARG A 185 -2.36 6.87 6.10
C ARG A 185 -1.37 8.02 6.09
N LEU A 186 -0.12 7.71 6.33
CA LEU A 186 0.96 8.66 6.44
C LEU A 186 2.13 8.22 5.58
N THR A 187 2.66 9.11 4.73
CA THR A 187 3.88 8.85 3.95
C THR A 187 5.09 9.37 4.71
N LEU A 188 6.01 8.46 5.06
CA LEU A 188 7.27 8.81 5.72
C LEU A 188 8.22 9.52 4.76
N THR A 189 8.73 10.65 5.17
CA THR A 189 9.73 11.45 4.47
C THR A 189 10.59 12.20 5.47
N ARG A 190 11.73 12.77 5.04
CA ARG A 190 12.55 13.67 5.89
C ARG A 190 11.81 14.87 6.44
N ARG A 191 10.68 15.26 5.81
CA ARG A 191 9.89 16.41 6.25
C ARG A 191 9.02 16.14 7.46
N ASN A 192 8.71 14.87 7.78
CA ASN A 192 7.78 14.51 8.84
C ASN A 192 8.22 13.37 9.76
N VAL A 193 9.29 12.65 9.44
CA VAL A 193 9.76 11.52 10.27
C VAL A 193 10.15 11.95 11.68
N GLN A 194 10.54 13.20 11.86
CA GLN A 194 10.90 13.78 13.16
C GLN A 194 9.67 13.92 14.09
N ASP A 195 8.48 14.10 13.52
CA ASP A 195 7.21 14.24 14.26
C ASP A 195 6.56 12.89 14.61
N LEU A 196 7.24 11.77 14.33
CA LEU A 196 6.68 10.42 14.47
C LEU A 196 6.13 10.14 15.89
N GLU A 197 6.82 10.60 16.93
CA GLU A 197 6.35 10.46 18.32
C GLU A 197 5.05 11.25 18.55
N GLY A 198 5.02 12.52 18.14
CA GLY A 198 3.81 13.35 18.26
C GLY A 198 2.63 12.78 17.47
N LEU A 199 2.89 12.11 16.35
CA LEU A 199 1.85 11.40 15.61
C LEU A 199 1.29 10.20 16.40
N PHE A 200 2.14 9.41 17.05
CA PHE A 200 1.67 8.33 17.91
C PHE A 200 0.87 8.85 19.11
N ASP A 201 1.31 9.92 19.75
CA ASP A 201 0.56 10.56 20.84
C ASP A 201 -0.80 11.07 20.35
N PHE A 202 -0.87 11.63 19.14
CA PHE A 202 -2.11 12.03 18.50
C PHE A 202 -3.04 10.83 18.23
N PHE A 203 -2.52 9.73 17.69
CA PHE A 203 -3.33 8.51 17.43
C PHE A 203 -3.91 7.96 18.72
N GLU A 204 -3.13 7.99 19.78
CA GLU A 204 -3.56 7.58 21.11
C GLU A 204 -4.66 8.48 21.65
N ALA A 205 -4.46 9.81 21.60
CA ALA A 205 -5.42 10.78 22.12
C ALA A 205 -6.77 10.77 21.37
N GLU A 206 -6.75 10.52 20.04
CA GLU A 206 -7.96 10.43 19.23
C GLU A 206 -8.61 9.02 19.26
N GLY A 207 -7.98 8.03 19.90
CA GLY A 207 -8.51 6.67 19.94
C GLY A 207 -8.48 5.95 18.59
N ILE A 208 -7.51 6.26 17.74
CA ILE A 208 -7.39 5.69 16.39
C ILE A 208 -6.76 4.30 16.48
N GLU A 209 -7.51 3.28 16.04
CA GLU A 209 -7.12 1.88 16.15
C GLU A 209 -6.24 1.38 15.01
N ARG A 210 -6.07 2.17 13.94
CA ARG A 210 -5.30 1.73 12.77
C ARG A 210 -4.47 2.85 12.15
N VAL A 211 -3.20 2.55 11.91
CA VAL A 211 -2.29 3.45 11.19
C VAL A 211 -1.45 2.68 10.16
N CYS A 212 -1.28 3.28 8.98
CA CYS A 212 -0.44 2.76 7.91
C CYS A 212 0.65 3.77 7.57
N PHE A 213 1.90 3.39 7.79
CA PHE A 213 3.08 4.16 7.41
C PHE A 213 3.53 3.72 6.02
N TYR A 214 3.50 4.63 5.06
CA TYR A 214 3.89 4.40 3.67
C TYR A 214 5.32 4.88 3.44
N HIS A 215 6.11 4.08 2.75
CA HIS A 215 7.35 4.57 2.16
C HIS A 215 7.03 5.38 0.91
N LEU A 216 7.82 6.42 0.64
CA LEU A 216 7.64 7.25 -0.55
C LEU A 216 7.80 6.41 -1.82
N VAL A 217 6.87 6.60 -2.76
CA VAL A 217 6.96 6.04 -4.11
C VAL A 217 7.06 7.22 -5.09
N PRO A 218 8.13 7.31 -5.91
CA PRO A 218 8.35 8.43 -6.81
C PRO A 218 7.44 8.34 -8.03
N SER A 219 6.19 8.78 -7.86
CA SER A 219 5.16 8.80 -8.89
C SER A 219 4.39 10.12 -8.86
N GLY A 220 3.90 10.59 -9.99
CA GLY A 220 3.22 11.88 -10.11
C GLY A 220 4.09 13.03 -9.57
N ARG A 221 3.51 13.92 -8.74
CA ARG A 221 4.28 14.98 -8.06
C ARG A 221 5.30 14.44 -7.04
N GLY A 222 5.05 13.25 -6.50
CA GLY A 222 6.00 12.58 -5.60
C GLY A 222 7.35 12.26 -6.26
N ALA A 223 7.43 12.21 -7.60
CA ALA A 223 8.70 12.05 -8.31
C ALA A 223 9.68 13.21 -8.06
N ALA A 224 9.18 14.41 -7.79
CA ALA A 224 10.01 15.56 -7.43
C ALA A 224 10.53 15.50 -5.98
N MET A 225 10.05 14.56 -5.17
CA MET A 225 10.40 14.41 -3.75
C MET A 225 11.44 13.31 -3.48
N ILE A 226 12.10 12.78 -4.50
CA ILE A 226 13.16 11.76 -4.31
C ILE A 226 14.24 12.26 -3.33
N GLY A 227 14.59 13.55 -3.36
CA GLY A 227 15.53 14.16 -2.40
C GLY A 227 15.01 14.27 -0.95
N ASP A 228 13.72 14.15 -0.74
CA ASP A 228 13.07 14.14 0.58
C ASP A 228 12.81 12.71 1.10
N ASP A 229 13.13 11.68 0.32
CA ASP A 229 13.01 10.29 0.77
C ASP A 229 14.01 10.00 1.89
N LEU A 230 13.67 9.07 2.75
CA LEU A 230 14.55 8.64 3.84
C LEU A 230 15.75 7.88 3.28
N SER A 231 16.94 8.18 3.77
CA SER A 231 18.11 7.32 3.57
C SER A 231 17.90 5.94 4.21
N HIS A 232 18.71 4.96 3.84
CA HIS A 232 18.62 3.62 4.43
C HIS A 232 18.78 3.64 5.96
N ALA A 233 19.62 4.50 6.50
CA ALA A 233 19.81 4.65 7.95
C ALA A 233 18.57 5.28 8.61
N GLU A 234 18.03 6.35 8.02
CA GLU A 234 16.79 6.98 8.49
C GLU A 234 15.58 6.04 8.42
N CYS A 235 15.50 5.20 7.37
CA CYS A 235 14.46 4.17 7.27
C CYS A 235 14.56 3.17 8.43
N ARG A 236 15.77 2.67 8.73
CA ARG A 236 15.97 1.74 9.85
C ARG A 236 15.56 2.36 11.17
N GLU A 237 15.98 3.60 11.44
CA GLU A 237 15.61 4.33 12.64
C GLU A 237 14.10 4.52 12.76
N ALA A 238 13.43 4.93 11.67
CA ALA A 238 11.99 5.09 11.64
C ALA A 238 11.25 3.78 11.92
N ILE A 239 11.68 2.68 11.31
CA ILE A 239 11.10 1.36 11.57
C ILE A 239 11.36 0.90 13.00
N ASP A 240 12.56 1.12 13.56
CA ASP A 240 12.86 0.80 14.96
C ASP A 240 11.94 1.55 15.92
N ARG A 241 11.67 2.84 15.68
CA ARG A 241 10.72 3.64 16.46
C ARG A 241 9.29 3.10 16.33
N ILE A 242 8.86 2.73 15.13
CA ILE A 242 7.54 2.12 14.89
C ILE A 242 7.41 0.79 15.62
N LEU A 243 8.43 -0.07 15.58
CA LEU A 243 8.46 -1.35 16.30
C LEU A 243 8.37 -1.14 17.82
N ALA A 244 9.14 -0.19 18.36
CA ALA A 244 9.13 0.14 19.79
C ALA A 244 7.74 0.65 20.24
N LYS A 245 7.08 1.52 19.46
CA LYS A 245 5.72 2.00 19.75
C LYS A 245 4.67 0.90 19.62
N ALA A 246 4.80 0.00 18.65
CA ALA A 246 3.91 -1.16 18.55
C ALA A 246 3.99 -2.04 19.80
N ARG A 247 5.21 -2.34 20.29
CA ARG A 247 5.43 -3.09 21.52
C ARG A 247 4.85 -2.35 22.73
N PHE A 248 5.08 -1.05 22.83
CA PHE A 248 4.52 -0.21 23.91
C PHE A 248 2.99 -0.28 23.96
N PHE A 249 2.32 -0.20 22.80
CA PHE A 249 0.86 -0.30 22.76
C PHE A 249 0.37 -1.72 23.12
N ASP A 250 1.07 -2.74 22.67
CA ASP A 250 0.75 -4.14 22.99
C ASP A 250 0.88 -4.41 24.50
N GLU A 251 1.97 -3.99 25.13
CA GLU A 251 2.20 -4.10 26.59
C GLU A 251 1.17 -3.29 27.40
N ALA A 252 0.67 -2.18 26.84
CA ALA A 252 -0.43 -1.40 27.44
C ALA A 252 -1.82 -2.03 27.21
N GLY A 253 -1.92 -3.19 26.55
CA GLY A 253 -3.17 -3.89 26.24
C GLY A 253 -4.02 -3.20 25.18
N ARG A 254 -3.41 -2.41 24.30
CA ARG A 254 -4.11 -1.68 23.24
C ARG A 254 -4.10 -2.46 21.93
N GLU A 255 -5.28 -2.67 21.37
CA GLU A 255 -5.44 -3.28 20.06
C GLU A 255 -5.28 -2.25 18.95
N THR A 256 -4.02 -1.88 18.63
CA THR A 256 -3.71 -0.94 17.55
C THR A 256 -3.10 -1.68 16.36
N ASP A 257 -3.73 -1.56 15.18
CA ASP A 257 -3.29 -2.18 13.92
C ASP A 257 -2.26 -1.28 13.22
N ILE A 258 -0.98 -1.46 13.53
CA ILE A 258 0.14 -0.71 12.96
C ILE A 258 0.71 -1.46 11.77
N LEU A 259 0.77 -0.79 10.61
CA LEU A 259 1.23 -1.38 9.36
C LEU A 259 2.28 -0.50 8.70
N THR A 260 3.23 -1.15 8.00
CA THR A 260 4.06 -0.47 7.00
C THR A 260 3.68 -0.92 5.59
N VAL A 261 3.82 -0.01 4.64
CA VAL A 261 3.31 -0.17 3.28
C VAL A 261 4.36 0.31 2.28
N ASP A 262 4.34 -0.28 1.09
CA ASP A 262 5.18 0.07 -0.06
C ASP A 262 6.69 -0.18 0.13
N ASN A 263 7.09 -0.89 1.22
CA ASN A 263 8.40 -1.51 1.32
C ASN A 263 8.32 -2.87 2.03
N HIS A 264 8.49 -3.95 1.30
CA HIS A 264 8.39 -5.30 1.87
C HIS A 264 9.64 -5.72 2.64
N VAL A 265 10.71 -4.93 2.56
CA VAL A 265 11.95 -5.12 3.34
C VAL A 265 11.67 -5.00 4.83
N ASP A 266 10.69 -4.18 5.25
CA ASP A 266 10.31 -4.01 6.65
C ASP A 266 9.96 -5.34 7.33
N GLY A 267 9.30 -6.25 6.60
CA GLY A 267 9.00 -7.59 7.11
C GLY A 267 10.24 -8.43 7.34
N VAL A 268 11.21 -8.36 6.44
CA VAL A 268 12.49 -9.05 6.59
C VAL A 268 13.31 -8.45 7.75
N TYR A 269 13.34 -7.12 7.85
CA TYR A 269 14.02 -6.43 8.94
C TYR A 269 13.43 -6.78 10.31
N LEU A 270 12.11 -6.79 10.42
CA LEU A 270 11.38 -7.24 11.61
C LEU A 270 11.77 -8.70 11.97
N TYR A 271 11.80 -9.60 10.99
CA TYR A 271 12.23 -10.99 11.22
C TYR A 271 13.67 -11.07 11.74
N LEU A 272 14.60 -10.29 11.18
CA LEU A 272 15.98 -10.24 11.65
C LEU A 272 16.07 -9.70 13.09
N LYS A 273 15.22 -8.75 13.47
CA LYS A 273 15.12 -8.26 14.85
C LYS A 273 14.67 -9.35 15.80
N LEU A 274 13.61 -10.10 15.47
CA LEU A 274 13.14 -11.22 16.29
C LEU A 274 14.21 -12.30 16.48
N LEU A 275 14.98 -12.60 15.41
CA LEU A 275 16.12 -13.53 15.51
C LEU A 275 17.20 -13.01 16.47
N ALA A 276 17.55 -11.72 16.37
CA ALA A 276 18.56 -11.11 17.23
C ALA A 276 18.12 -11.04 18.72
N GLU A 277 16.80 -10.88 18.95
CA GLU A 277 16.20 -10.90 20.28
C GLU A 277 15.99 -12.33 20.83
N GLY A 278 16.22 -13.37 20.05
CA GLY A 278 15.96 -14.77 20.43
C GLY A 278 14.47 -15.10 20.61
N ASP A 279 13.58 -14.35 19.93
CA ASP A 279 12.14 -14.53 20.04
C ASP A 279 11.71 -15.86 19.38
N SER A 280 11.02 -16.70 20.14
CA SER A 280 10.54 -18.02 19.68
C SER A 280 9.55 -17.95 18.51
N ARG A 281 8.94 -16.80 18.24
CA ARG A 281 7.99 -16.59 17.13
C ARG A 281 8.70 -16.36 15.79
N ALA A 282 10.01 -16.18 15.77
CA ALA A 282 10.73 -15.86 14.52
C ALA A 282 10.43 -16.84 13.38
N GLU A 283 10.36 -18.15 13.69
CA GLU A 283 10.03 -19.18 12.67
C GLU A 283 8.58 -19.04 12.16
N GLU A 284 7.61 -18.76 13.02
CA GLU A 284 6.23 -18.51 12.62
C GLU A 284 6.13 -17.25 11.75
N VAL A 285 6.79 -16.18 12.15
CA VAL A 285 6.83 -14.92 11.39
C VAL A 285 7.44 -15.14 10.00
N TRP A 286 8.51 -15.93 9.91
CA TRP A 286 9.09 -16.28 8.62
C TRP A 286 8.08 -17.01 7.70
N LYS A 287 7.35 -17.98 8.23
CA LYS A 287 6.27 -18.67 7.48
C LYS A 287 5.18 -17.73 7.01
N LEU A 288 4.78 -16.77 7.86
CA LEU A 288 3.79 -15.77 7.48
C LEU A 288 4.30 -14.82 6.38
N LEU A 289 5.55 -14.38 6.47
CA LEU A 289 6.16 -13.51 5.46
C LEU A 289 6.32 -14.22 4.12
N THR A 290 6.77 -15.45 4.11
CA THR A 290 6.91 -16.25 2.88
C THR A 290 5.55 -16.61 2.28
N TRP A 291 4.54 -16.88 3.10
CA TRP A 291 3.16 -17.04 2.64
C TRP A 291 2.62 -15.77 1.99
N ASN A 292 2.88 -14.62 2.59
CA ASN A 292 2.51 -13.31 2.05
C ASN A 292 3.24 -13.02 0.74
N GLY A 293 4.52 -13.43 0.64
CA GLY A 293 5.37 -13.30 -0.55
C GLY A 293 5.73 -11.87 -0.94
N GLY A 294 5.34 -10.88 -0.13
CA GLY A 294 5.72 -9.49 -0.31
C GLY A 294 5.41 -8.97 -1.73
N GLY A 295 6.48 -8.51 -2.39
CA GLY A 295 6.41 -7.99 -3.75
C GLY A 295 5.95 -9.01 -4.80
N LEU A 296 6.19 -10.32 -4.60
CA LEU A 296 5.75 -11.36 -5.53
C LEU A 296 4.24 -11.33 -5.77
N TYR A 297 3.49 -10.88 -4.77
CA TYR A 297 2.03 -10.83 -4.83
C TYR A 297 1.49 -9.40 -4.68
N SER A 298 2.25 -8.38 -5.09
CA SER A 298 1.82 -6.98 -5.12
C SER A 298 1.42 -6.54 -6.54
N SER A 299 2.12 -5.58 -7.11
CA SER A 299 1.84 -5.01 -8.45
C SER A 299 1.67 -6.06 -9.52
N GLY A 300 0.60 -6.00 -10.30
CA GLY A 300 0.30 -6.91 -11.41
C GLY A 300 -0.16 -8.32 -10.99
N VAL A 301 -0.30 -8.59 -9.69
CA VAL A 301 -0.74 -9.89 -9.15
C VAL A 301 -1.86 -9.73 -8.14
N GLY A 302 -1.60 -9.15 -6.97
CA GLY A 302 -2.57 -8.97 -5.90
C GLY A 302 -3.09 -7.54 -5.76
N ILE A 303 -2.54 -6.61 -6.54
CA ILE A 303 -3.00 -5.22 -6.65
C ILE A 303 -3.04 -4.85 -8.11
N GLY A 304 -4.14 -4.23 -8.56
CA GLY A 304 -4.30 -3.58 -9.84
C GLY A 304 -4.88 -2.19 -9.65
N CYS A 305 -4.79 -1.33 -10.67
CA CYS A 305 -5.37 0.00 -10.63
C CYS A 305 -6.21 0.25 -11.88
N ILE A 306 -7.32 0.95 -11.72
CA ILE A 306 -8.07 1.60 -12.79
C ILE A 306 -7.96 3.10 -12.54
N ASP A 307 -7.57 3.86 -13.56
CA ASP A 307 -7.53 5.31 -13.46
C ASP A 307 -8.89 5.97 -13.76
N TYR A 308 -8.91 7.30 -13.70
CA TYR A 308 -10.11 8.09 -13.88
C TYR A 308 -10.63 8.07 -15.33
N GLU A 309 -9.80 7.76 -16.32
CA GLU A 309 -10.16 7.62 -17.74
C GLU A 309 -10.52 6.17 -18.09
N GLY A 310 -10.29 5.24 -17.18
CA GLY A 310 -10.60 3.83 -17.33
C GLY A 310 -9.43 2.98 -17.83
N HIS A 311 -8.20 3.50 -17.83
CA HIS A 311 -7.02 2.70 -18.15
C HIS A 311 -6.61 1.83 -16.97
N VAL A 312 -6.14 0.64 -17.27
CA VAL A 312 -5.69 -0.34 -16.28
C VAL A 312 -4.18 -0.29 -16.12
N HIS A 313 -3.71 -0.27 -14.88
CA HIS A 313 -2.30 -0.24 -14.53
C HIS A 313 -1.93 -1.37 -13.55
N PRO A 314 -0.66 -1.81 -13.48
CA PRO A 314 -0.22 -2.87 -12.58
C PRO A 314 -0.43 -2.55 -11.08
N ASP A 315 -0.37 -1.26 -10.71
CA ASP A 315 -0.74 -0.68 -9.41
C ASP A 315 -1.03 0.82 -9.54
N GLN A 316 -1.40 1.47 -8.44
CA GLN A 316 -1.78 2.90 -8.41
C GLN A 316 -0.63 3.87 -8.65
N PHE A 317 0.63 3.43 -8.65
CA PHE A 317 1.80 4.28 -8.84
C PHE A 317 2.40 4.18 -10.24
N TRP A 318 2.08 3.13 -11.00
CA TRP A 318 2.80 2.78 -12.23
C TRP A 318 2.11 3.26 -13.50
N TRP A 319 1.86 4.54 -13.58
CA TRP A 319 1.12 5.25 -14.64
C TRP A 319 1.69 5.10 -16.05
N ARG A 320 3.01 4.91 -16.19
CA ARG A 320 3.66 4.77 -17.51
C ARG A 320 3.29 3.47 -18.23
N TYR A 321 2.79 2.48 -17.53
CA TYR A 321 2.34 1.22 -18.11
C TYR A 321 0.82 1.19 -18.15
N ASP A 322 0.29 1.33 -19.37
CA ASP A 322 -1.12 1.17 -19.70
C ASP A 322 -1.34 -0.24 -20.24
N LEU A 323 -2.13 -1.03 -19.56
CA LEU A 323 -2.44 -2.40 -19.90
C LEU A 323 -3.68 -2.51 -20.82
N GLY A 324 -4.37 -1.39 -21.07
CA GLY A 324 -5.58 -1.26 -21.88
C GLY A 324 -6.74 -0.61 -21.14
N GLY A 325 -7.76 -0.19 -21.88
CA GLY A 325 -8.91 0.56 -21.35
C GLY A 325 -10.13 -0.30 -21.08
N VAL A 326 -10.81 -0.07 -19.95
CA VAL A 326 -12.07 -0.76 -19.59
C VAL A 326 -13.26 -0.31 -20.47
N ARG A 327 -13.10 0.73 -21.28
CA ARG A 327 -14.07 1.15 -22.28
C ARG A 327 -14.07 0.22 -23.52
N GLU A 328 -12.95 -0.45 -23.76
CA GLU A 328 -12.70 -1.28 -24.95
C GLU A 328 -12.90 -2.77 -24.66
N ARG A 329 -12.39 -3.23 -23.53
CA ARG A 329 -12.55 -4.61 -23.06
C ARG A 329 -12.60 -4.68 -21.52
N PRO A 330 -13.25 -5.71 -20.93
CA PRO A 330 -13.39 -5.86 -19.49
C PRO A 330 -12.03 -5.88 -18.75
N PHE A 331 -12.01 -5.37 -17.50
CA PHE A 331 -10.83 -5.46 -16.62
C PHE A 331 -10.35 -6.90 -16.48
N SER A 332 -11.27 -7.84 -16.33
CA SER A 332 -10.97 -9.28 -16.21
C SER A 332 -10.16 -9.83 -17.37
N GLU A 333 -10.47 -9.43 -18.60
CA GLU A 333 -9.73 -9.83 -19.80
C GLU A 333 -8.37 -9.14 -19.90
N ILE A 334 -8.30 -7.82 -19.62
CA ILE A 334 -7.05 -7.06 -19.59
C ILE A 334 -6.10 -7.68 -18.56
N TRP A 335 -6.60 -7.94 -17.35
CA TRP A 335 -5.80 -8.50 -16.27
C TRP A 335 -5.31 -9.91 -16.53
N MET A 336 -6.07 -10.72 -17.20
CA MET A 336 -5.74 -12.13 -17.49
C MET A 336 -5.04 -12.31 -18.84
N ASP A 337 -4.73 -11.24 -19.55
CA ASP A 337 -4.04 -11.30 -20.85
C ASP A 337 -2.72 -12.08 -20.73
N PRO A 338 -2.58 -13.24 -21.39
CA PRO A 338 -1.38 -14.06 -21.30
C PRO A 338 -0.21 -13.48 -22.10
N ASP A 339 -0.48 -12.57 -23.01
CA ASP A 339 0.50 -12.00 -23.93
C ASP A 339 1.04 -10.65 -23.46
N GLU A 340 0.48 -10.07 -22.37
CA GLU A 340 0.98 -8.82 -21.78
C GLU A 340 2.35 -9.05 -21.12
N PRO A 341 3.45 -8.50 -21.69
CA PRO A 341 4.80 -8.85 -21.27
C PRO A 341 5.11 -8.47 -19.83
N LEU A 342 4.58 -7.31 -19.36
CA LEU A 342 4.84 -6.83 -18.01
C LEU A 342 4.11 -7.69 -16.97
N LEU A 343 2.82 -8.00 -17.18
CA LEU A 343 2.07 -8.87 -16.27
C LEU A 343 2.67 -10.28 -16.20
N LYS A 344 3.10 -10.81 -17.35
CA LYS A 344 3.81 -12.10 -17.43
C LYS A 344 5.09 -12.08 -16.59
N GLY A 345 5.89 -11.02 -16.71
CA GLY A 345 7.11 -10.85 -15.92
C GLY A 345 6.83 -10.66 -14.43
N LEU A 346 5.78 -9.91 -14.05
CA LEU A 346 5.40 -9.72 -12.66
C LEU A 346 4.91 -11.00 -11.98
N ARG A 347 4.28 -11.91 -12.74
CA ARG A 347 3.84 -13.24 -12.29
C ARG A 347 4.96 -14.27 -12.21
N ASP A 348 6.02 -14.09 -13.00
CA ASP A 348 7.26 -14.88 -12.97
C ASP A 348 8.47 -13.99 -12.65
N ARG A 349 8.37 -13.26 -11.55
CA ARG A 349 9.34 -12.23 -11.17
C ARG A 349 10.72 -12.81 -10.88
N ARG A 350 10.80 -14.02 -10.30
CA ARG A 350 12.08 -14.65 -9.95
C ARG A 350 12.99 -14.81 -11.17
N SER A 351 12.45 -15.16 -12.33
CA SER A 351 13.22 -15.33 -13.56
C SER A 351 13.74 -14.02 -14.17
N ARG A 352 13.20 -12.89 -13.73
CA ARG A 352 13.48 -11.55 -14.29
C ARG A 352 14.34 -10.67 -13.40
N ILE A 353 14.26 -10.87 -12.07
CA ILE A 353 14.91 -10.01 -11.10
C ILE A 353 16.43 -9.99 -11.27
N LYS A 354 17.04 -8.82 -11.12
CA LYS A 354 18.47 -8.58 -11.30
C LYS A 354 19.15 -8.12 -10.02
N GLY A 355 20.47 -8.02 -10.09
CA GLY A 355 21.33 -7.46 -9.07
C GLY A 355 21.22 -8.20 -7.73
N ARG A 356 21.47 -7.50 -6.64
CA ARG A 356 21.48 -8.06 -5.29
C ARG A 356 20.20 -8.79 -4.91
N CYS A 357 19.04 -8.42 -5.49
CA CYS A 357 17.78 -9.09 -5.24
C CYS A 357 17.74 -10.52 -5.80
N ARG A 358 18.44 -10.79 -6.92
CA ARG A 358 18.54 -12.13 -7.52
C ARG A 358 19.27 -13.11 -6.61
N LEU A 359 20.26 -12.63 -5.86
CA LEU A 359 21.11 -13.42 -4.96
C LEU A 359 20.64 -13.38 -3.50
N CYS A 360 19.60 -12.59 -3.19
CA CYS A 360 19.14 -12.38 -1.83
C CYS A 360 18.45 -13.62 -1.26
N LYS A 361 18.92 -14.10 -0.09
CA LYS A 361 18.33 -15.25 0.62
C LYS A 361 16.90 -15.00 1.12
N PHE A 362 16.44 -13.74 1.15
CA PHE A 362 15.10 -13.34 1.62
C PHE A 362 14.13 -13.06 0.48
N PHE A 363 14.47 -13.43 -0.75
CA PHE A 363 13.65 -13.13 -1.91
C PHE A 363 12.22 -13.65 -1.77
N ASP A 364 12.01 -14.83 -1.19
CA ASP A 364 10.68 -15.43 -1.05
C ASP A 364 9.74 -14.65 -0.09
N ALA A 365 10.30 -13.91 0.85
CA ALA A 365 9.53 -13.06 1.75
C ALA A 365 9.33 -11.63 1.22
N CYS A 366 10.34 -11.08 0.50
CA CYS A 366 10.33 -9.71 0.02
C CYS A 366 9.87 -9.59 -1.44
N GLY A 367 10.20 -10.57 -2.30
CA GLY A 367 9.88 -10.56 -3.73
C GLY A 367 10.53 -9.42 -4.52
N GLY A 368 11.65 -8.85 -4.01
CA GLY A 368 12.28 -7.68 -4.60
C GLY A 368 11.48 -6.39 -4.41
N SER A 369 10.52 -6.36 -3.50
CA SER A 369 9.70 -5.22 -3.12
C SER A 369 8.98 -4.53 -4.31
N LEU A 370 9.02 -3.20 -4.46
CA LEU A 370 8.28 -2.48 -5.49
C LEU A 370 9.05 -2.33 -6.80
N ARG A 371 8.46 -2.83 -7.89
CA ARG A 371 9.06 -2.72 -9.23
C ARG A 371 8.93 -1.32 -9.83
N VAL A 372 7.86 -0.60 -9.50
CA VAL A 372 7.69 0.80 -9.93
C VAL A 372 8.80 1.70 -9.39
N ARG A 373 9.31 1.46 -8.17
CA ARG A 373 10.42 2.23 -7.62
C ARG A 373 11.73 1.90 -8.32
N ALA A 374 12.01 0.62 -8.56
CA ALA A 374 13.17 0.20 -9.35
C ALA A 374 13.16 0.82 -10.76
N ASP A 375 12.00 0.80 -11.41
CA ASP A 375 11.77 1.41 -12.72
C ASP A 375 12.01 2.93 -12.71
N ALA A 376 11.51 3.63 -11.69
CA ALA A 376 11.65 5.08 -11.58
C ALA A 376 13.12 5.51 -11.35
N TYR A 377 13.91 4.74 -10.58
CA TYR A 377 15.29 5.05 -10.27
C TYR A 377 16.27 4.61 -11.34
N PHE A 378 16.11 3.41 -11.89
CA PHE A 378 17.09 2.78 -12.77
C PHE A 378 16.64 2.70 -14.23
N GLY A 379 15.38 3.05 -14.54
CA GLY A 379 14.80 2.81 -15.86
C GLY A 379 14.61 1.32 -16.18
N ASP A 380 14.76 0.45 -15.18
CA ASP A 380 14.69 -0.99 -15.31
C ASP A 380 13.80 -1.57 -14.19
N SER A 381 12.64 -2.07 -14.59
CA SER A 381 11.67 -2.65 -13.67
C SER A 381 12.19 -3.89 -12.92
N TRP A 382 13.27 -4.48 -13.38
CA TRP A 382 13.85 -5.70 -12.81
C TRP A 382 15.10 -5.44 -11.96
N ALA A 383 15.58 -4.22 -11.90
CA ALA A 383 16.65 -3.80 -11.01
C ALA A 383 16.29 -4.02 -9.53
N PRO A 384 17.24 -4.01 -8.60
CA PRO A 384 16.96 -4.02 -7.16
C PRO A 384 16.04 -2.85 -6.77
N ASP A 385 15.19 -3.05 -5.75
CA ASP A 385 14.44 -1.92 -5.17
C ASP A 385 15.41 -0.99 -4.43
N PRO A 386 15.55 0.29 -4.85
CA PRO A 386 16.47 1.24 -4.22
C PRO A 386 16.16 1.51 -2.74
N ALA A 387 14.93 1.26 -2.27
CA ALA A 387 14.56 1.39 -0.85
C ALA A 387 14.92 0.16 0.01
N CYS A 388 15.71 -0.77 -0.52
CA CYS A 388 16.19 -1.90 0.28
C CYS A 388 17.36 -1.48 1.18
N TYR A 389 17.06 -1.24 2.44
CA TYR A 389 18.01 -0.79 3.46
C TYR A 389 18.74 -1.92 4.21
N LEU A 390 18.58 -3.18 3.80
CA LEU A 390 19.38 -4.30 4.34
C LEU A 390 20.80 -4.25 3.78
N SER A 391 21.79 -4.56 4.61
CA SER A 391 23.17 -4.68 4.17
C SER A 391 23.39 -5.94 3.33
N ASP A 392 24.47 -5.97 2.56
CA ASP A 392 24.86 -7.15 1.78
C ASP A 392 25.09 -8.37 2.66
N ASP A 393 25.65 -8.19 3.82
CA ASP A 393 25.88 -9.28 4.78
C ASP A 393 24.56 -9.84 5.33
N GLU A 394 23.59 -8.97 5.65
CA GLU A 394 22.25 -9.39 6.08
C GLU A 394 21.54 -10.24 5.03
N ILE A 395 21.61 -9.85 3.76
CA ILE A 395 20.97 -10.59 2.67
C ILE A 395 21.74 -11.86 2.24
N GLY A 396 22.94 -12.05 2.79
CA GLY A 396 23.80 -13.20 2.46
C GLY A 396 24.60 -13.03 1.17
N LEU A 397 24.80 -11.81 0.71
CA LEU A 397 25.62 -11.50 -0.46
C LEU A 397 27.09 -11.43 -0.05
N GLY A 398 27.78 -12.57 -0.12
CA GLY A 398 29.23 -12.63 0.15
C GLY A 398 30.07 -12.03 -0.96
N GLN A 399 31.42 -12.10 -0.79
CA GLN A 399 32.38 -11.58 -1.78
C GLN A 399 32.19 -12.20 -3.18
N VAL A 400 31.93 -13.51 -3.25
CA VAL A 400 31.69 -14.23 -4.51
C VAL A 400 30.47 -13.67 -5.23
N GLY A 401 29.36 -13.43 -4.53
CA GLY A 401 28.17 -12.88 -5.13
C GLY A 401 28.37 -11.44 -5.61
N ARG A 402 29.11 -10.61 -4.86
CA ARG A 402 29.48 -9.26 -5.32
C ARG A 402 30.31 -9.29 -6.60
N GLN A 403 31.29 -10.19 -6.68
CA GLN A 403 32.12 -10.36 -7.86
C GLN A 403 31.26 -10.79 -9.06
N GLU A 404 30.31 -11.72 -8.86
CA GLU A 404 29.36 -12.14 -9.89
C GLU A 404 28.55 -10.97 -10.44
N LEU A 405 28.02 -10.07 -9.56
CA LEU A 405 27.25 -8.91 -10.00
C LEU A 405 28.08 -7.93 -10.86
N ILE A 406 29.35 -7.74 -10.50
CA ILE A 406 30.27 -6.90 -11.28
C ILE A 406 30.52 -7.52 -12.66
N GLU A 407 30.81 -8.81 -12.72
CA GLU A 407 31.10 -9.54 -13.96
C GLU A 407 29.89 -9.59 -14.91
N THR A 408 28.68 -9.68 -14.36
CA THR A 408 27.42 -9.69 -15.14
C THR A 408 26.89 -8.31 -15.49
N GLY A 409 27.51 -7.24 -14.99
CA GLY A 409 27.02 -5.87 -15.16
C GLY A 409 25.74 -5.55 -14.38
N GLU A 410 25.43 -6.36 -13.36
CA GLU A 410 24.26 -6.21 -12.50
C GLU A 410 24.57 -5.51 -11.16
N ASP A 411 25.73 -4.85 -11.04
CA ASP A 411 26.12 -4.09 -9.85
C ASP A 411 25.45 -2.70 -9.85
N PHE A 412 24.18 -2.67 -9.49
CA PHE A 412 23.40 -1.43 -9.38
C PHE A 412 23.85 -0.61 -8.17
N LYS A 413 24.19 0.66 -8.38
CA LYS A 413 24.51 1.58 -7.28
C LYS A 413 23.23 1.96 -6.53
N MET A 414 23.08 1.38 -5.34
CA MET A 414 21.97 1.70 -4.44
C MET A 414 22.13 3.13 -3.87
N PRO A 415 21.04 3.88 -3.66
CA PRO A 415 21.10 5.14 -2.92
C PRO A 415 21.55 4.88 -1.47
N SER A 416 22.27 5.86 -0.89
CA SER A 416 22.77 5.81 0.49
C SER A 416 21.71 6.20 1.52
#